data_e3453f4f71004f1e92bfe3343691d232
#
_entry.id   e3453f4f71004f1e92bfe3343691d232
#
_cell.length_a   1.000
_cell.length_b   1.000
_cell.length_c   1.000
_cell.angle_alpha   90.00
_cell.angle_beta   90.00
_cell.angle_gamma   90.00
#
_symmetry.space_group_name_H-M   'P 1'
#
loop_
_entity.id
_entity.type
_entity.pdbx_description
1 polymer ?
#
loop_
_entity_poly.entity_id
_entity_poly.type
_entity_poly.pdbx_seq_one_letter_code
_entity_poly.pdbx_strand_id
1 'polypeptide(L)'
;MGGVHPDSTETQSLLGQAQTGDRQAFDELFGRHRDALRRAVELRLDARLRARVDPSDVVQETQLEAFQRLPDYLERRPMPFRLWLRKTAYERLLKVRRHHLKTARRAAGREVALPHESSLLLAEQLLAGGPTPSQHAAKHEVARQLRTALGELSEGQREVLLMRNFEGLSYQEVGYVLDIDPAAARKRYGRALLQLRQRLLAGGFRESEL
;
A
#
# COMPACT_ATOMS: atom_id res chain seq x y z
N MET A 1 -11.22 18.08 0.82
CA MET A 1 -11.80 16.99 1.62
C MET A 1 -12.19 15.88 0.65
N GLY A 2 -11.45 14.79 0.55
CA GLY A 2 -11.82 13.67 -0.31
C GLY A 2 -12.73 12.74 0.47
N GLY A 3 -13.99 12.63 0.04
CA GLY A 3 -14.93 11.63 0.56
C GLY A 3 -14.57 10.23 0.04
N VAL A 4 -15.28 9.22 0.55
CA VAL A 4 -15.21 7.85 0.00
C VAL A 4 -15.98 7.83 -1.31
N HIS A 5 -15.32 7.39 -2.38
CA HIS A 5 -16.02 7.17 -3.65
C HIS A 5 -16.85 5.89 -3.55
N PRO A 6 -18.17 5.97 -3.79
CA PRO A 6 -19.04 4.79 -3.79
C PRO A 6 -18.67 3.85 -4.95
N ASP A 7 -19.15 2.62 -4.87
CA ASP A 7 -19.04 1.69 -5.99
C ASP A 7 -19.86 2.19 -7.19
N SER A 8 -19.30 2.03 -8.39
CA SER A 8 -19.99 2.38 -9.64
C SER A 8 -21.25 1.52 -9.82
N THR A 9 -22.21 2.00 -10.62
CA THR A 9 -23.42 1.25 -10.96
C THR A 9 -23.09 -0.14 -11.53
N GLU A 10 -22.05 -0.23 -12.33
CA GLU A 10 -21.58 -1.47 -12.92
C GLU A 10 -21.01 -2.44 -11.86
N THR A 11 -20.21 -1.93 -10.89
CA THR A 11 -19.76 -2.72 -9.74
C THR A 11 -20.95 -3.24 -8.92
N GLN A 12 -21.96 -2.41 -8.70
CA GLN A 12 -23.16 -2.80 -7.97
C GLN A 12 -23.96 -3.87 -8.73
N SER A 13 -24.06 -3.79 -10.06
CA SER A 13 -24.70 -4.80 -10.91
C SER A 13 -23.98 -6.15 -10.79
N LEU A 14 -22.65 -6.17 -10.95
CA LEU A 14 -21.84 -7.39 -10.81
C LEU A 14 -21.90 -7.98 -9.39
N LEU A 15 -21.96 -7.16 -8.35
CA LEU A 15 -22.17 -7.62 -6.98
C LEU A 15 -23.54 -8.27 -6.81
N GLY A 16 -24.59 -7.73 -7.45
CA GLY A 16 -25.92 -8.33 -7.47
C GLY A 16 -25.95 -9.70 -8.14
N GLN A 17 -25.27 -9.85 -9.28
CA GLN A 17 -25.14 -11.13 -9.98
C GLN A 17 -24.32 -12.13 -9.16
N ALA A 18 -23.19 -11.71 -8.59
CA ALA A 18 -22.38 -12.57 -7.73
C ALA A 18 -23.15 -13.03 -6.47
N GLN A 19 -24.09 -12.21 -5.96
CA GLN A 19 -24.97 -12.58 -4.83
C GLN A 19 -25.90 -13.74 -5.16
N THR A 20 -26.33 -13.87 -6.43
CA THR A 20 -27.16 -14.99 -6.90
C THR A 20 -26.32 -16.23 -7.26
N GLY A 21 -25.03 -16.24 -6.98
CA GLY A 21 -24.12 -17.36 -7.21
C GLY A 21 -23.39 -17.33 -8.54
N ASP A 22 -23.51 -16.25 -9.32
CA ASP A 22 -22.77 -16.09 -10.57
C ASP A 22 -21.27 -15.88 -10.29
N ARG A 23 -20.49 -16.95 -10.46
CA ARG A 23 -19.04 -16.92 -10.29
C ARG A 23 -18.33 -16.09 -11.35
N GLN A 24 -18.87 -16.07 -12.57
CA GLN A 24 -18.28 -15.30 -13.66
C GLN A 24 -18.37 -13.79 -13.38
N ALA A 25 -19.49 -13.33 -12.82
CA ALA A 25 -19.65 -11.96 -12.38
C ALA A 25 -18.63 -11.56 -11.29
N PHE A 26 -18.31 -12.48 -10.37
CA PHE A 26 -17.26 -12.24 -9.39
C PHE A 26 -15.86 -12.18 -10.03
N ASP A 27 -15.55 -13.08 -10.95
CA ASP A 27 -14.25 -13.11 -11.63
C ASP A 27 -14.05 -11.85 -12.50
N GLU A 28 -15.08 -11.36 -13.16
CA GLU A 28 -15.06 -10.08 -13.88
C GLU A 28 -14.85 -8.92 -12.92
N LEU A 29 -15.62 -8.88 -11.85
CA LEU A 29 -15.53 -7.83 -10.81
C LEU A 29 -14.13 -7.77 -10.19
N PHE A 30 -13.54 -8.93 -9.84
CA PHE A 30 -12.19 -9.01 -9.32
C PHE A 30 -11.15 -8.59 -10.37
N GLY A 31 -11.34 -9.01 -11.62
CA GLY A 31 -10.46 -8.69 -12.75
C GLY A 31 -10.24 -7.18 -12.92
N ARG A 32 -11.29 -6.39 -12.73
CA ARG A 32 -11.22 -4.91 -12.82
C ARG A 32 -10.30 -4.28 -11.76
N HIS A 33 -10.11 -4.94 -10.64
CA HIS A 33 -9.27 -4.45 -9.53
C HIS A 33 -7.89 -5.13 -9.47
N ARG A 34 -7.67 -6.20 -10.25
CA ARG A 34 -6.47 -7.03 -10.22
C ARG A 34 -5.17 -6.23 -10.33
N ASP A 35 -5.07 -5.36 -11.35
CA ASP A 35 -3.85 -4.59 -11.59
C ASP A 35 -3.58 -3.57 -10.49
N ALA A 36 -4.62 -2.93 -9.96
CA ALA A 36 -4.49 -2.01 -8.84
C ALA A 36 -4.04 -2.73 -7.56
N LEU A 37 -4.58 -3.94 -7.30
CA LEU A 37 -4.15 -4.78 -6.18
C LEU A 37 -2.70 -5.25 -6.34
N ARG A 38 -2.33 -5.70 -7.56
CA ARG A 38 -0.97 -6.14 -7.86
C ARG A 38 0.04 -5.01 -7.60
N ARG A 39 -0.20 -3.80 -8.12
CA ARG A 39 0.65 -2.63 -7.84
C ARG A 39 0.73 -2.33 -6.35
N ALA A 40 -0.39 -2.39 -5.63
CA ALA A 40 -0.41 -2.15 -4.18
C ALA A 40 0.42 -3.19 -3.40
N VAL A 41 0.40 -4.46 -3.83
CA VAL A 41 1.23 -5.54 -3.26
C VAL A 41 2.71 -5.33 -3.61
N GLU A 42 3.02 -5.06 -4.88
CA GLU A 42 4.40 -4.81 -5.36
C GLU A 42 5.09 -3.68 -4.59
N LEU A 43 4.38 -2.58 -4.30
CA LEU A 43 4.89 -1.47 -3.51
C LEU A 43 5.34 -1.87 -2.09
N ARG A 44 4.81 -2.96 -1.56
CA ARG A 44 5.02 -3.42 -0.18
C ARG A 44 5.97 -4.60 -0.05
N LEU A 45 6.31 -5.26 -1.16
CA LEU A 45 7.28 -6.35 -1.17
C LEU A 45 8.70 -5.79 -1.29
N ASP A 46 9.53 -6.02 -0.27
CA ASP A 46 10.95 -5.71 -0.36
C ASP A 46 11.70 -6.74 -1.25
N ALA A 47 12.94 -6.43 -1.64
CA ALA A 47 13.74 -7.27 -2.50
C ALA A 47 13.92 -8.71 -1.99
N ARG A 48 13.92 -8.92 -0.66
CA ARG A 48 14.06 -10.26 -0.05
C ARG A 48 12.77 -11.06 -0.15
N LEU A 49 11.63 -10.38 0.03
CA LEU A 49 10.32 -11.01 -0.13
C LEU A 49 10.02 -11.26 -1.61
N ARG A 50 10.37 -10.35 -2.52
CA ARG A 50 10.20 -10.54 -3.98
C ARG A 50 10.98 -11.74 -4.53
N ALA A 51 12.12 -12.10 -3.94
CA ALA A 51 12.85 -13.29 -4.32
C ALA A 51 12.14 -14.62 -3.95
N ARG A 52 11.08 -14.55 -3.14
CA ARG A 52 10.38 -15.72 -2.58
C ARG A 52 8.86 -15.69 -2.76
N VAL A 53 8.32 -14.54 -3.07
CA VAL A 53 6.87 -14.31 -3.14
C VAL A 53 6.58 -13.49 -4.40
N ASP A 54 5.86 -14.09 -5.33
CA ASP A 54 5.37 -13.38 -6.50
C ASP A 54 4.15 -12.52 -6.09
N PRO A 55 4.12 -11.22 -6.45
CA PRO A 55 2.94 -10.38 -6.24
C PRO A 55 1.65 -10.99 -6.79
N SER A 56 1.74 -11.71 -7.92
CA SER A 56 0.59 -12.38 -8.55
C SER A 56 0.02 -13.49 -7.68
N ASP A 57 0.87 -14.23 -6.96
CA ASP A 57 0.42 -15.28 -6.04
C ASP A 57 -0.37 -14.67 -4.87
N VAL A 58 0.11 -13.55 -4.31
CA VAL A 58 -0.62 -12.83 -3.25
C VAL A 58 -1.98 -12.35 -3.76
N VAL A 59 -2.05 -11.87 -5.00
CA VAL A 59 -3.32 -11.43 -5.62
C VAL A 59 -4.26 -12.61 -5.85
N GLN A 60 -3.76 -13.76 -6.33
CA GLN A 60 -4.57 -14.97 -6.51
C GLN A 60 -5.13 -15.48 -5.18
N GLU A 61 -4.29 -15.54 -4.14
CA GLU A 61 -4.73 -15.91 -2.80
C GLU A 61 -5.75 -14.91 -2.23
N THR A 62 -5.59 -13.60 -2.55
CA THR A 62 -6.58 -12.57 -2.21
C THR A 62 -7.90 -12.83 -2.92
N GLN A 63 -7.90 -13.24 -4.19
CA GLN A 63 -9.11 -13.58 -4.95
C GLN A 63 -9.86 -14.74 -4.29
N LEU A 64 -9.16 -15.80 -3.92
CA LEU A 64 -9.75 -16.95 -3.24
C LEU A 64 -10.34 -16.57 -1.88
N GLU A 65 -9.60 -15.81 -1.07
CA GLU A 65 -10.07 -15.33 0.24
C GLU A 65 -11.27 -14.39 0.08
N ALA A 66 -11.24 -13.50 -0.91
CA ALA A 66 -12.35 -12.60 -1.20
C ALA A 66 -13.60 -13.37 -1.66
N PHE A 67 -13.46 -14.37 -2.52
CA PHE A 67 -14.58 -15.20 -2.95
C PHE A 67 -15.23 -15.92 -1.76
N GLN A 68 -14.44 -16.51 -0.88
CA GLN A 68 -14.93 -17.18 0.33
C GLN A 68 -15.66 -16.23 1.28
N ARG A 69 -15.22 -14.99 1.41
CA ARG A 69 -15.78 -13.96 2.32
C ARG A 69 -16.83 -13.08 1.65
N LEU A 70 -17.12 -13.31 0.37
CA LEU A 70 -18.09 -12.49 -0.39
C LEU A 70 -19.51 -12.51 0.21
N PRO A 71 -20.06 -13.64 0.68
CA PRO A 71 -21.38 -13.64 1.33
C PRO A 71 -21.45 -12.68 2.52
N ASP A 72 -20.47 -12.73 3.43
CA ASP A 72 -20.40 -11.84 4.59
C ASP A 72 -20.27 -10.36 4.19
N TYR A 73 -19.49 -10.10 3.13
CA TYR A 73 -19.37 -8.75 2.59
C TYR A 73 -20.70 -8.24 2.04
N LEU A 74 -21.40 -9.06 1.27
CA LEU A 74 -22.67 -8.68 0.63
C LEU A 74 -23.78 -8.42 1.66
N GLU A 75 -23.76 -9.14 2.78
CA GLU A 75 -24.68 -8.93 3.90
C GLU A 75 -24.42 -7.59 4.60
N ARG A 76 -23.16 -7.29 4.90
CA ARG A 76 -22.78 -6.15 5.76
C ARG A 76 -22.44 -4.87 4.99
N ARG A 77 -21.85 -4.99 3.81
CA ARG A 77 -21.36 -3.88 2.96
C ARG A 77 -20.71 -2.75 3.75
N PRO A 78 -19.70 -3.02 4.58
CA PRO A 78 -19.15 -2.05 5.53
C PRO A 78 -18.39 -0.91 4.85
N MET A 79 -17.99 -1.10 3.59
CA MET A 79 -17.22 -0.16 2.78
C MET A 79 -17.39 -0.49 1.28
N PRO A 80 -17.02 0.41 0.36
CA PRO A 80 -16.98 0.10 -1.07
C PRO A 80 -16.14 -1.14 -1.39
N PHE A 81 -16.57 -1.92 -2.39
CA PHE A 81 -15.97 -3.20 -2.76
C PHE A 81 -14.47 -3.10 -3.06
N ARG A 82 -14.05 -2.05 -3.77
CA ARG A 82 -12.64 -1.81 -4.07
C ARG A 82 -11.77 -1.65 -2.81
N LEU A 83 -12.30 -1.03 -1.75
CA LEU A 83 -11.59 -0.86 -0.48
C LEU A 83 -11.57 -2.15 0.33
N TRP A 84 -12.66 -2.91 0.27
CA TRP A 84 -12.73 -4.22 0.90
C TRP A 84 -11.73 -5.21 0.27
N LEU A 85 -11.63 -5.26 -1.05
CA LEU A 85 -10.59 -6.04 -1.73
C LEU A 85 -9.18 -5.59 -1.33
N ARG A 86 -8.96 -4.27 -1.24
CA ARG A 86 -7.67 -3.73 -0.82
C ARG A 86 -7.32 -4.08 0.62
N LYS A 87 -8.30 -4.03 1.53
CA LYS A 87 -8.14 -4.49 2.91
C LYS A 87 -7.81 -5.98 2.96
N THR A 88 -8.51 -6.80 2.19
CA THR A 88 -8.24 -8.25 2.10
C THR A 88 -6.82 -8.52 1.59
N ALA A 89 -6.39 -7.85 0.53
CA ALA A 89 -5.02 -7.95 0.00
C ALA A 89 -3.96 -7.50 1.03
N TYR A 90 -4.22 -6.42 1.75
CA TYR A 90 -3.34 -5.93 2.80
C TYR A 90 -3.22 -6.92 3.97
N GLU A 91 -4.34 -7.46 4.46
CA GLU A 91 -4.36 -8.48 5.50
C GLU A 91 -3.61 -9.75 5.06
N ARG A 92 -3.77 -10.15 3.79
CA ARG A 92 -3.04 -11.29 3.20
C ARG A 92 -1.54 -11.03 3.18
N LEU A 93 -1.13 -9.88 2.71
CA LEU A 93 0.28 -9.48 2.68
C LEU A 93 0.91 -9.47 4.08
N LEU A 94 0.17 -9.01 5.10
CA LEU A 94 0.64 -9.07 6.49
C LEU A 94 0.82 -10.50 7.00
N LYS A 95 -0.04 -11.45 6.57
CA LYS A 95 0.11 -12.88 6.89
C LYS A 95 1.39 -13.44 6.24
N VAL A 96 1.60 -13.14 4.95
CA VAL A 96 2.81 -13.54 4.19
C VAL A 96 4.07 -12.99 4.85
N ARG A 97 4.12 -11.69 5.14
CA ARG A 97 5.25 -11.05 5.82
C ARG A 97 5.54 -11.67 7.17
N ARG A 98 4.52 -11.90 8.00
CA ARG A 98 4.68 -12.56 9.32
C ARG A 98 5.23 -13.98 9.19
N HIS A 99 4.80 -14.74 8.21
CA HIS A 99 5.30 -16.09 7.97
C HIS A 99 6.81 -16.06 7.62
N HIS A 100 7.19 -15.21 6.67
CA HIS A 100 8.59 -15.08 6.25
C HIS A 100 9.50 -14.45 7.31
N LEU A 101 8.99 -13.49 8.11
CA LEU A 101 9.76 -12.92 9.22
C LEU A 101 9.99 -13.92 10.37
N LYS A 102 9.03 -14.80 10.67
CA LYS A 102 9.23 -15.88 11.64
C LYS A 102 10.32 -16.86 11.19
N THR A 103 10.36 -17.13 9.89
CA THR A 103 11.40 -17.98 9.29
C THR A 103 12.75 -17.27 9.24
N ALA A 104 12.79 -15.96 9.00
CA ALA A 104 14.00 -15.16 8.96
C ALA A 104 14.52 -14.73 10.34
N ARG A 105 13.67 -14.63 11.39
CA ARG A 105 14.11 -14.42 12.79
C ARG A 105 14.96 -15.56 13.33
N ARG A 106 14.87 -16.75 12.75
CA ARG A 106 15.85 -17.82 12.97
C ARG A 106 17.20 -17.55 12.28
N ALA A 107 17.30 -16.53 11.44
CA ALA A 107 18.46 -16.17 10.61
C ALA A 107 18.89 -14.70 10.67
N ALA A 108 18.72 -13.98 11.80
CA ALA A 108 19.15 -12.60 12.09
C ALA A 108 18.10 -11.48 11.83
N GLY A 109 17.87 -10.68 12.91
CA GLY A 109 16.98 -9.54 12.90
C GLY A 109 17.48 -8.39 12.03
N ARG A 110 16.62 -7.93 11.14
CA ARG A 110 16.69 -6.60 10.51
C ARG A 110 15.31 -6.16 10.07
N GLU A 111 15.02 -4.88 10.28
CA GLU A 111 13.80 -4.21 9.80
C GLU A 111 13.66 -4.36 8.28
N VAL A 112 12.41 -4.57 7.84
CA VAL A 112 12.08 -4.71 6.43
C VAL A 112 12.00 -3.32 5.81
N ALA A 113 13.02 -2.93 5.04
CA ALA A 113 13.02 -1.68 4.28
C ALA A 113 12.05 -1.76 3.08
N LEU A 114 11.50 -0.60 2.65
CA LEU A 114 10.74 -0.50 1.41
C LEU A 114 11.60 -0.91 0.20
N PRO A 115 10.98 -1.49 -0.87
CA PRO A 115 11.68 -1.77 -2.12
C PRO A 115 12.34 -0.52 -2.71
N HIS A 116 13.43 -0.69 -3.42
CA HIS A 116 14.20 0.41 -4.00
C HIS A 116 13.34 1.30 -4.91
N GLU A 117 12.54 0.69 -5.79
CA GLU A 117 11.67 1.39 -6.73
C GLU A 117 10.61 2.25 -6.04
N SER A 118 9.97 1.70 -5.00
CA SER A 118 8.96 2.44 -4.21
C SER A 118 9.58 3.63 -3.48
N SER A 119 10.83 3.50 -3.02
CA SER A 119 11.55 4.61 -2.38
C SER A 119 11.93 5.69 -3.38
N LEU A 120 12.30 5.31 -4.62
CA LEU A 120 12.57 6.26 -5.70
C LEU A 120 11.31 7.02 -6.11
N LEU A 121 10.20 6.31 -6.36
CA LEU A 121 8.91 6.92 -6.69
C LEU A 121 8.42 7.83 -5.56
N LEU A 122 8.58 7.41 -4.30
CA LEU A 122 8.23 8.25 -3.16
C LEU A 122 9.11 9.50 -3.08
N ALA A 123 10.42 9.35 -3.38
CA ALA A 123 11.32 10.50 -3.47
C ALA A 123 10.85 11.49 -4.54
N GLU A 124 10.53 11.01 -5.73
CA GLU A 124 10.07 11.87 -6.83
C GLU A 124 8.77 12.60 -6.49
N GLN A 125 7.83 11.94 -5.82
CA GLN A 125 6.58 12.56 -5.40
C GLN A 125 6.72 13.53 -4.23
N LEU A 126 7.57 13.22 -3.25
CA LEU A 126 7.80 14.08 -2.08
C LEU A 126 8.71 15.27 -2.40
N LEU A 127 9.57 15.12 -3.40
CA LEU A 127 10.47 16.16 -3.91
C LEU A 127 9.89 16.83 -5.19
N ALA A 128 8.56 16.91 -5.32
CA ALA A 128 7.89 17.52 -6.47
C ALA A 128 8.35 18.95 -6.71
N GLY A 129 9.34 19.12 -7.54
CA GLY A 129 10.16 20.31 -7.82
C GLY A 129 11.58 19.92 -8.23
N GLY A 130 11.80 18.63 -8.40
CA GLY A 130 13.07 17.98 -8.43
C GLY A 130 14.01 18.25 -9.59
N PRO A 131 15.26 17.82 -9.44
CA PRO A 131 16.43 18.22 -10.23
C PRO A 131 16.39 17.72 -11.68
N THR A 132 17.05 18.48 -12.53
CA THR A 132 17.25 18.25 -13.96
C THR A 132 18.01 16.94 -14.29
N PRO A 133 17.92 16.41 -15.54
CA PRO A 133 18.45 15.10 -15.95
C PRO A 133 19.95 14.84 -15.75
N SER A 134 20.76 15.88 -15.53
CA SER A 134 22.23 15.79 -15.37
C SER A 134 22.71 15.25 -14.01
N GLN A 135 21.80 14.83 -13.12
CA GLN A 135 22.11 14.49 -11.73
C GLN A 135 21.83 13.03 -11.34
N HIS A 136 22.10 12.07 -12.22
CA HIS A 136 21.86 10.65 -11.92
C HIS A 136 22.54 10.16 -10.62
N ALA A 137 23.78 10.58 -10.36
CA ALA A 137 24.49 10.20 -9.13
C ALA A 137 23.83 10.81 -7.87
N ALA A 138 23.39 12.08 -7.96
CA ALA A 138 22.67 12.74 -6.87
C ALA A 138 21.30 12.08 -6.61
N LYS A 139 20.58 11.67 -7.67
CA LYS A 139 19.29 10.93 -7.51
C LYS A 139 19.47 9.61 -6.79
N HIS A 140 20.54 8.86 -7.06
CA HIS A 140 20.82 7.61 -6.36
C HIS A 140 21.12 7.81 -4.87
N GLU A 141 21.85 8.86 -4.54
CA GLU A 141 22.15 9.21 -3.15
C GLU A 141 20.89 9.68 -2.41
N VAL A 142 20.08 10.56 -3.01
CA VAL A 142 18.77 10.97 -2.49
C VAL A 142 17.88 9.76 -2.24
N ALA A 143 17.78 8.86 -3.20
CA ALA A 143 16.98 7.64 -3.06
C ALA A 143 17.49 6.72 -1.96
N ARG A 144 18.82 6.64 -1.75
CA ARG A 144 19.42 5.86 -0.68
C ARG A 144 19.08 6.45 0.69
N GLN A 145 19.24 7.75 0.85
CA GLN A 145 18.95 8.45 2.11
C GLN A 145 17.46 8.41 2.44
N LEU A 146 16.59 8.60 1.44
CA LEU A 146 15.15 8.49 1.62
C LEU A 146 14.75 7.06 2.03
N ARG A 147 15.39 6.03 1.43
CA ARG A 147 15.15 4.64 1.81
C ARG A 147 15.51 4.39 3.27
N THR A 148 16.66 4.90 3.71
CA THR A 148 17.08 4.81 5.11
C THR A 148 16.08 5.51 6.02
N ALA A 149 15.67 6.74 5.69
CA ALA A 149 14.69 7.50 6.47
C ALA A 149 13.31 6.83 6.51
N LEU A 150 12.85 6.24 5.40
CA LEU A 150 11.61 5.47 5.34
C LEU A 150 11.70 4.16 6.15
N GLY A 151 12.88 3.54 6.19
CA GLY A 151 13.13 2.35 7.00
C GLY A 151 12.97 2.59 8.50
N GLU A 152 13.21 3.82 8.95
CA GLU A 152 13.09 4.21 10.36
C GLU A 152 11.66 4.59 10.77
N LEU A 153 10.75 4.75 9.81
CA LEU A 153 9.34 4.95 10.10
C LEU A 153 8.69 3.66 10.61
N SER A 154 7.73 3.79 11.51
CA SER A 154 6.90 2.64 11.89
C SER A 154 6.13 2.10 10.68
N GLU A 155 5.77 0.81 10.70
CA GLU A 155 4.99 0.17 9.63
C GLU A 155 3.71 0.96 9.32
N GLY A 156 2.95 1.37 10.34
CA GLY A 156 1.73 2.13 10.14
C GLY A 156 1.96 3.53 9.52
N GLN A 157 3.11 4.16 9.77
CA GLN A 157 3.48 5.43 9.14
C GLN A 157 3.81 5.22 7.65
N ARG A 158 4.60 4.18 7.32
CA ARG A 158 4.90 3.83 5.93
C ARG A 158 3.63 3.52 5.13
N GLU A 159 2.74 2.72 5.71
CA GLU A 159 1.48 2.33 5.05
C GLU A 159 0.60 3.55 4.72
N VAL A 160 0.44 4.48 5.67
CA VAL A 160 -0.33 5.70 5.39
C VAL A 160 0.31 6.54 4.29
N LEU A 161 1.64 6.65 4.23
CA LEU A 161 2.34 7.34 3.14
C LEU A 161 2.10 6.65 1.80
N LEU A 162 2.24 5.32 1.73
CA LEU A 162 2.00 4.55 0.50
C LEU A 162 0.57 4.73 0.00
N MET A 163 -0.42 4.54 0.86
CA MET A 163 -1.83 4.66 0.51
C MET A 163 -2.21 6.07 0.05
N ARG A 164 -1.65 7.12 0.66
CA ARG A 164 -1.94 8.50 0.29
C ARG A 164 -1.27 8.92 -1.02
N ASN A 165 0.03 8.60 -1.18
CA ASN A 165 0.84 9.16 -2.27
C ASN A 165 0.82 8.28 -3.54
N PHE A 166 0.75 6.95 -3.40
CA PHE A 166 0.76 6.05 -4.57
C PHE A 166 -0.60 5.50 -4.94
N GLU A 167 -1.46 5.30 -3.95
CA GLU A 167 -2.77 4.71 -4.20
C GLU A 167 -3.88 5.76 -4.25
N GLY A 168 -3.56 7.02 -3.95
CA GLY A 168 -4.51 8.15 -4.03
C GLY A 168 -5.67 8.07 -3.04
N LEU A 169 -5.58 7.23 -1.98
CA LEU A 169 -6.68 7.04 -1.04
C LEU A 169 -6.88 8.28 -0.17
N SER A 170 -8.13 8.69 0.06
CA SER A 170 -8.48 9.69 1.06
C SER A 170 -8.17 9.19 2.49
N TYR A 171 -8.11 10.07 3.49
CA TYR A 171 -7.90 9.64 4.88
C TYR A 171 -9.01 8.74 5.39
N GLN A 172 -10.23 8.93 4.90
CA GLN A 172 -11.37 8.07 5.23
C GLN A 172 -11.17 6.66 4.65
N GLU A 173 -10.71 6.55 3.41
CA GLU A 173 -10.43 5.27 2.75
C GLU A 173 -9.23 4.55 3.36
N VAL A 174 -8.17 5.30 3.73
CA VAL A 174 -7.06 4.76 4.53
C VAL A 174 -7.56 4.20 5.86
N GLY A 175 -8.50 4.92 6.51
CA GLY A 175 -9.15 4.47 7.73
C GLY A 175 -9.82 3.11 7.58
N TYR A 176 -10.56 2.89 6.50
CA TYR A 176 -11.18 1.59 6.19
C TYR A 176 -10.16 0.46 6.01
N VAL A 177 -9.08 0.73 5.26
CA VAL A 177 -8.07 -0.30 4.98
C VAL A 177 -7.27 -0.67 6.22
N LEU A 178 -6.87 0.33 7.02
CA LEU A 178 -6.02 0.14 8.21
C LEU A 178 -6.80 -0.08 9.52
N ASP A 179 -8.12 -0.03 9.45
CA ASP A 179 -9.01 -0.13 10.62
C ASP A 179 -8.70 0.91 11.71
N ILE A 180 -8.60 2.18 11.28
CA ILE A 180 -8.34 3.33 12.15
C ILE A 180 -9.27 4.49 11.81
N ASP A 181 -9.48 5.38 12.78
CA ASP A 181 -10.21 6.61 12.55
C ASP A 181 -9.52 7.51 11.50
N PRO A 182 -10.28 8.20 10.61
CA PRO A 182 -9.73 9.08 9.58
C PRO A 182 -8.85 10.21 10.15
N ALA A 183 -9.18 10.74 11.34
CA ALA A 183 -8.37 11.75 12.01
C ALA A 183 -7.04 11.13 12.52
N ALA A 184 -7.06 9.88 12.97
CA ALA A 184 -5.85 9.13 13.31
C ALA A 184 -4.98 8.87 12.07
N ALA A 185 -5.57 8.53 10.92
CA ALA A 185 -4.86 8.39 9.65
C ALA A 185 -4.16 9.70 9.26
N ARG A 186 -4.87 10.83 9.33
CA ARG A 186 -4.33 12.17 9.05
C ARG A 186 -3.19 12.54 10.00
N LYS A 187 -3.36 12.31 11.32
CA LYS A 187 -2.31 12.57 12.31
C LYS A 187 -1.07 11.69 12.06
N ARG A 188 -1.29 10.41 11.71
CA ARG A 188 -0.20 9.47 11.41
C ARG A 188 0.57 9.90 10.17
N TYR A 189 -0.12 10.33 9.11
CA TYR A 189 0.49 10.87 7.90
C TYR A 189 1.35 12.10 8.20
N GLY A 190 0.82 13.10 8.93
CA GLY A 190 1.56 14.29 9.32
C GLY A 190 2.83 13.97 10.14
N ARG A 191 2.71 13.05 11.11
CA ARG A 191 3.88 12.59 11.89
C ARG A 191 4.91 11.89 11.02
N ALA A 192 4.48 11.07 10.08
CA ALA A 192 5.37 10.39 9.14
C ALA A 192 6.15 11.38 8.28
N LEU A 193 5.49 12.42 7.74
CA LEU A 193 6.16 13.47 6.97
C LEU A 193 7.15 14.28 7.82
N LEU A 194 6.77 14.66 9.04
CA LEU A 194 7.65 15.39 9.95
C LEU A 194 8.91 14.57 10.30
N GLN A 195 8.72 13.30 10.63
CA GLN A 195 9.84 12.40 10.94
C GLN A 195 10.73 12.19 9.71
N LEU A 196 10.13 11.99 8.52
CA LEU A 196 10.87 11.86 7.29
C LEU A 196 11.73 13.09 6.99
N ARG A 197 11.13 14.30 7.11
CA ARG A 197 11.85 15.58 6.95
C ARG A 197 13.01 15.69 7.91
N GLN A 198 12.79 15.42 9.20
CA GLN A 198 13.85 15.47 10.21
C GLN A 198 15.02 14.54 9.89
N ARG A 199 14.73 13.31 9.41
CA ARG A 199 15.74 12.34 9.03
C ARG A 199 16.52 12.75 7.78
N LEU A 200 15.85 13.34 6.80
CA LEU A 200 16.50 13.85 5.59
C LEU A 200 17.43 15.04 5.94
N LEU A 201 16.97 15.98 6.76
CA LEU A 201 17.81 17.09 7.23
C LEU A 201 19.04 16.60 8.01
N ALA A 202 18.86 15.62 8.90
CA ALA A 202 19.97 15.00 9.64
C ALA A 202 20.93 14.23 8.70
N GLY A 203 20.44 13.74 7.57
CA GLY A 203 21.21 13.08 6.50
C GLY A 203 21.93 14.04 5.54
N GLY A 204 21.84 15.38 5.77
CA GLY A 204 22.55 16.39 5.01
C GLY A 204 21.73 17.07 3.89
N PHE A 205 20.43 16.81 3.79
CA PHE A 205 19.56 17.60 2.90
C PHE A 205 19.41 19.02 3.39
N ARG A 206 19.39 19.98 2.47
CA ARG A 206 19.09 21.38 2.78
C ARG A 206 17.56 21.60 2.79
N GLU A 207 17.13 22.55 3.61
CA GLU A 207 15.70 22.88 3.71
C GLU A 207 15.09 23.34 2.37
N SER A 208 15.92 23.92 1.49
CA SER A 208 15.56 24.33 0.13
C SER A 208 15.39 23.16 -0.85
N GLU A 209 15.74 21.94 -0.45
CA GLU A 209 15.68 20.72 -1.27
C GLU A 209 14.50 19.81 -0.85
N LEU A 210 13.72 20.21 0.18
CA LEU A 210 12.57 19.52 0.78
C LEU A 210 11.28 20.31 0.58
#